data_72b8a7aef0d77e4e11b90ce21783b529
#
_entry.id   72b8a7aef0d77e4e11b90ce21783b529
#
_cell.length_a   1.000
_cell.length_b   1.000
_cell.length_c   1.000
_cell.angle_alpha   90.00
_cell.angle_beta   90.00
_cell.angle_gamma   90.00
#
_symmetry.space_group_name_H-M   'P 1'
#
loop_
_entity.id
_entity.type
_entity.pdbx_description
1 polymer ?
#
loop_
_entity_poly.entity_id
_entity_poly.type
_entity_poly.pdbx_seq_one_letter_code
_entity_poly.pdbx_strand_id
1 'polypeptide(L)'
;MQYNLATQREELTVTSDEKEIEMGRKIARRVRKELAVTADTPMQERVAAIGARIVAVCDRQDLVYSFTVVEDEDVNAFSLPGGYVFVNAGLIKKTASDDELAGVLAHEVAHITARHAVKRYENRLGSQLAQLAAVAARQTQVAGGMGVAMQMAQLAYARQDELEADRLGVKYMRAAGFDPNGMLSFLQTLQALHRKELLYLPRGAVRPNYARTHPYVPERIRAVKEALFGVADYLDYLNSAR
;
A
#
# COMPACT_ATOMS: atom_id res chain seq x y z
N MET A 1 -21.84 -11.91 1.90
CA MET A 1 -21.56 -10.62 1.23
C MET A 1 -21.43 -9.55 2.29
N GLN A 2 -20.44 -8.71 2.21
CA GLN A 2 -20.20 -7.60 3.13
C GLN A 2 -20.09 -6.30 2.30
N TYR A 3 -20.77 -5.24 2.74
CA TYR A 3 -20.66 -3.95 2.08
C TYR A 3 -19.39 -3.24 2.54
N ASN A 4 -18.54 -2.86 1.59
CA ASN A 4 -17.32 -2.12 1.88
C ASN A 4 -17.58 -0.61 1.68
N LEU A 5 -17.49 0.15 2.77
CA LEU A 5 -17.75 1.61 2.77
C LEU A 5 -16.74 2.38 1.92
N ALA A 6 -15.49 1.95 1.86
CA ALA A 6 -14.44 2.62 1.10
C ALA A 6 -14.64 2.46 -0.42
N THR A 7 -14.92 1.23 -0.87
CA THR A 7 -15.12 0.92 -2.29
C THR A 7 -16.56 1.14 -2.76
N GLN A 8 -17.51 1.35 -1.81
CA GLN A 8 -18.95 1.48 -2.05
C GLN A 8 -19.54 0.29 -2.83
N ARG A 9 -19.05 -0.91 -2.55
CA ARG A 9 -19.47 -2.15 -3.24
C ARG A 9 -19.79 -3.25 -2.24
N GLU A 10 -20.70 -4.13 -2.65
CA GLU A 10 -20.84 -5.42 -2.00
C GLU A 10 -19.71 -6.34 -2.43
N GLU A 11 -19.01 -6.89 -1.46
CA GLU A 11 -17.85 -7.73 -1.69
C GLU A 11 -18.10 -9.12 -1.09
N LEU A 12 -17.73 -10.15 -1.86
CA LEU A 12 -17.69 -11.50 -1.33
C LEU A 12 -16.40 -11.66 -0.53
N THR A 13 -16.51 -11.74 0.78
CA THR A 13 -15.39 -12.04 1.67
C THR A 13 -15.76 -13.21 2.58
N VAL A 14 -14.79 -14.07 2.84
CA VAL A 14 -14.89 -15.19 3.78
C VAL A 14 -14.15 -14.93 5.07
N THR A 15 -13.38 -13.82 5.11
CA THR A 15 -12.60 -13.37 6.27
C THR A 15 -13.40 -12.33 7.04
N SER A 16 -13.83 -12.66 8.27
CA SER A 16 -14.48 -11.69 9.16
C SER A 16 -13.48 -10.63 9.63
N ASP A 17 -13.98 -9.50 10.17
CA ASP A 17 -13.15 -8.42 10.68
C ASP A 17 -12.27 -8.89 11.85
N GLU A 18 -12.76 -9.77 12.73
CA GLU A 18 -11.98 -10.34 13.83
C GLU A 18 -10.83 -11.20 13.31
N LYS A 19 -11.06 -12.00 12.27
CA LYS A 19 -10.00 -12.82 11.63
C LYS A 19 -8.98 -11.95 10.93
N GLU A 20 -9.43 -10.88 10.27
CA GLU A 20 -8.54 -9.88 9.66
C GLU A 20 -7.61 -9.26 10.70
N ILE A 21 -8.18 -8.77 11.82
CA ILE A 21 -7.43 -8.15 12.92
C ILE A 21 -6.44 -9.14 13.53
N GLU A 22 -6.86 -10.38 13.78
CA GLU A 22 -5.99 -11.42 14.34
C GLU A 22 -4.83 -11.76 13.39
N MET A 23 -5.13 -11.90 12.11
CA MET A 23 -4.14 -12.17 11.07
C MET A 23 -3.11 -11.02 10.99
N GLY A 24 -3.57 -9.77 10.91
CA GLY A 24 -2.72 -8.59 10.88
C GLY A 24 -1.82 -8.50 12.11
N ARG A 25 -2.38 -8.71 13.30
CA ARG A 25 -1.63 -8.72 14.56
C ARG A 25 -0.50 -9.77 14.58
N LYS A 26 -0.77 -10.99 14.10
CA LYS A 26 0.23 -12.06 14.01
C LYS A 26 1.36 -11.68 13.06
N ILE A 27 1.01 -11.14 11.88
CA ILE A 27 1.99 -10.71 10.88
C ILE A 27 2.81 -9.52 11.41
N ALA A 28 2.16 -8.51 11.96
CA ALA A 28 2.84 -7.31 12.49
C ALA A 28 3.83 -7.63 13.61
N ARG A 29 3.48 -8.57 14.52
CA ARG A 29 4.41 -9.05 15.54
C ARG A 29 5.65 -9.70 14.93
N ARG A 30 5.50 -10.43 13.84
CA ARG A 30 6.62 -11.07 13.15
C ARG A 30 7.48 -10.03 12.43
N VAL A 31 6.86 -9.10 11.71
CA VAL A 31 7.57 -7.99 11.05
C VAL A 31 8.41 -7.21 12.05
N ARG A 32 7.87 -6.85 13.23
CA ARG A 32 8.61 -6.15 14.28
C ARG A 32 9.76 -6.95 14.91
N LYS A 33 9.79 -8.27 14.74
CA LYS A 33 10.93 -9.10 15.17
C LYS A 33 12.01 -9.20 14.10
N GLU A 34 11.64 -9.10 12.84
CA GLU A 34 12.52 -9.28 11.69
C GLU A 34 13.11 -7.93 11.22
N LEU A 35 12.37 -6.83 11.39
CA LEU A 35 12.80 -5.49 11.01
C LEU A 35 13.14 -4.66 12.26
N ALA A 36 14.24 -3.94 12.21
CA ALA A 36 14.62 -3.02 13.26
C ALA A 36 13.65 -1.83 13.28
N VAL A 37 12.95 -1.61 14.38
CA VAL A 37 12.13 -0.41 14.58
C VAL A 37 13.07 0.74 14.92
N THR A 38 12.83 1.92 14.31
CA THR A 38 13.70 3.07 14.54
C THR A 38 13.66 3.58 15.98
N ALA A 39 14.81 4.01 16.46
CA ALA A 39 14.94 4.76 17.70
C ALA A 39 14.75 6.28 17.51
N ASP A 40 14.58 6.76 16.27
CA ASP A 40 14.32 8.18 15.93
C ASP A 40 12.89 8.55 16.34
N THR A 41 12.74 9.04 17.58
CA THR A 41 11.45 9.45 18.14
C THR A 41 10.79 10.58 17.33
N PRO A 42 11.47 11.65 16.93
CA PRO A 42 10.88 12.69 16.07
C PRO A 42 10.32 12.16 14.75
N MET A 43 11.03 11.24 14.10
CA MET A 43 10.55 10.63 12.85
C MET A 43 9.30 9.77 13.09
N GLN A 44 9.30 8.99 14.16
CA GLN A 44 8.16 8.16 14.55
C GLN A 44 6.94 9.01 14.92
N GLU A 45 7.12 10.09 15.68
CA GLU A 45 6.06 11.03 16.06
C GLU A 45 5.47 11.75 14.85
N ARG A 46 6.32 12.19 13.91
CA ARG A 46 5.87 12.81 12.65
C ARG A 46 4.95 11.88 11.87
N VAL A 47 5.37 10.64 11.66
CA VAL A 47 4.57 9.62 10.93
C VAL A 47 3.27 9.34 11.68
N ALA A 48 3.31 9.18 12.99
CA ALA A 48 2.14 8.92 13.81
C ALA A 48 1.13 10.09 13.78
N ALA A 49 1.60 11.33 13.87
CA ALA A 49 0.75 12.52 13.83
C ALA A 49 0.03 12.68 12.48
N ILE A 50 0.75 12.52 11.37
CA ILE A 50 0.16 12.56 10.02
C ILE A 50 -0.84 11.41 9.85
N GLY A 51 -0.44 10.19 10.22
CA GLY A 51 -1.28 9.00 10.14
C GLY A 51 -2.58 9.14 10.94
N ALA A 52 -2.51 9.68 12.16
CA ALA A 52 -3.68 9.92 13.00
C ALA A 52 -4.70 10.86 12.34
N ARG A 53 -4.26 11.93 11.67
CA ARG A 53 -5.15 12.84 10.93
C ARG A 53 -5.85 12.13 9.76
N ILE A 54 -5.14 11.27 9.04
CA ILE A 54 -5.70 10.50 7.93
C ILE A 54 -6.71 9.48 8.43
N VAL A 55 -6.39 8.76 9.51
CA VAL A 55 -7.27 7.75 10.10
C VAL A 55 -8.55 8.36 10.63
N ALA A 56 -8.51 9.57 11.20
CA ALA A 56 -9.70 10.27 11.72
C ALA A 56 -10.79 10.51 10.66
N VAL A 57 -10.45 10.42 9.37
CA VAL A 57 -11.36 10.69 8.25
C VAL A 57 -11.51 9.50 7.27
N CYS A 58 -10.83 8.39 7.53
CA CYS A 58 -10.90 7.22 6.65
C CYS A 58 -12.24 6.46 6.83
N ASP A 59 -12.55 5.59 5.88
CA ASP A 59 -13.84 4.87 5.84
C ASP A 59 -13.94 3.68 6.82
N ARG A 60 -12.83 3.26 7.46
CA ARG A 60 -12.81 2.17 8.46
C ARG A 60 -12.23 2.62 9.79
N GLN A 61 -13.07 3.23 10.62
CA GLN A 61 -12.70 3.72 11.95
C GLN A 61 -12.91 2.68 13.07
N ASP A 62 -13.38 1.51 12.72
CA ASP A 62 -13.53 0.33 13.59
C ASP A 62 -12.18 -0.34 13.92
N LEU A 63 -11.12 -0.01 13.18
CA LEU A 63 -9.78 -0.54 13.36
C LEU A 63 -8.91 0.34 14.27
N VAL A 64 -8.02 -0.30 15.02
CA VAL A 64 -6.93 0.40 15.70
C VAL A 64 -5.72 0.46 14.76
N TYR A 65 -5.41 1.65 14.28
CA TYR A 65 -4.28 1.85 13.39
C TYR A 65 -2.96 2.03 14.16
N SER A 66 -1.90 1.48 13.60
CA SER A 66 -0.54 1.57 14.13
C SER A 66 0.43 1.88 13.01
N PHE A 67 1.17 2.96 13.15
CA PHE A 67 2.23 3.37 12.22
C PHE A 67 3.58 3.07 12.86
N THR A 68 4.43 2.34 12.18
CA THR A 68 5.76 1.92 12.68
C THR A 68 6.81 2.31 11.66
N VAL A 69 7.80 3.10 12.06
CA VAL A 69 8.97 3.39 11.24
C VAL A 69 10.01 2.31 11.46
N VAL A 70 10.58 1.79 10.39
CA VAL A 70 11.65 0.78 10.42
C VAL A 70 12.95 1.33 9.86
N GLU A 71 14.08 0.89 10.43
CA GLU A 71 15.43 1.29 10.02
C GLU A 71 15.82 0.53 8.74
N ASP A 72 15.29 1.01 7.62
CA ASP A 72 15.60 0.50 6.30
C ASP A 72 15.76 1.70 5.35
N GLU A 73 16.82 1.70 4.58
CA GLU A 73 17.16 2.79 3.63
C GLU A 73 16.42 2.64 2.30
N ASP A 74 15.75 1.53 2.07
CA ASP A 74 14.93 1.35 0.88
C ASP A 74 13.73 2.31 0.89
N VAL A 75 13.41 2.87 -0.26
CA VAL A 75 12.21 3.69 -0.43
C VAL A 75 11.01 2.77 -0.49
N ASN A 76 10.40 2.51 0.67
CA ASN A 76 9.24 1.60 0.77
C ASN A 76 8.33 1.94 1.96
N ALA A 77 7.04 1.62 1.80
CA ALA A 77 6.05 1.51 2.85
C ALA A 77 5.14 0.33 2.51
N PHE A 78 4.49 -0.25 3.50
CA PHE A 78 3.51 -1.29 3.27
C PHE A 78 2.51 -1.38 4.41
N SER A 79 1.30 -1.80 4.07
CA SER A 79 0.22 -2.04 5.02
C SER A 79 -0.10 -3.52 5.16
N LEU A 80 -0.55 -3.88 6.35
CA LEU A 80 -1.05 -5.21 6.68
C LEU A 80 -2.52 -5.14 7.07
N PRO A 81 -3.27 -6.25 6.97
CA PRO A 81 -4.63 -6.31 7.49
C PRO A 81 -4.72 -5.84 8.93
N GLY A 82 -5.89 -5.32 9.34
CA GLY A 82 -6.16 -4.96 10.72
C GLY A 82 -5.50 -3.67 11.23
N GLY A 83 -5.07 -2.76 10.33
CA GLY A 83 -4.67 -1.41 10.70
C GLY A 83 -3.16 -1.18 10.88
N TYR A 84 -2.28 -2.07 10.46
CA TYR A 84 -0.83 -1.91 10.63
C TYR A 84 -0.17 -1.33 9.39
N VAL A 85 0.56 -0.23 9.56
CA VAL A 85 1.35 0.44 8.51
C VAL A 85 2.81 0.48 8.94
N PHE A 86 3.71 0.08 8.05
CA PHE A 86 5.15 0.15 8.22
C PHE A 86 5.74 1.08 7.18
N VAL A 87 6.65 1.95 7.59
CA VAL A 87 7.29 2.94 6.72
C VAL A 87 8.80 2.87 6.91
N ASN A 88 9.53 2.71 5.83
CA ASN A 88 10.99 2.70 5.88
C ASN A 88 11.53 4.12 6.08
N ALA A 89 12.56 4.26 6.90
CA ALA A 89 13.25 5.54 7.12
C ALA A 89 13.77 6.14 5.80
N GLY A 90 14.22 5.31 4.87
CA GLY A 90 14.65 5.72 3.53
C GLY A 90 13.53 6.39 2.72
N LEU A 91 12.28 5.94 2.83
CA LEU A 91 11.15 6.61 2.20
C LEU A 91 10.91 7.99 2.81
N ILE A 92 10.90 8.09 4.14
CA ILE A 92 10.63 9.36 4.86
C ILE A 92 11.69 10.40 4.50
N LYS A 93 12.96 10.00 4.40
CA LYS A 93 14.07 10.87 3.95
C LYS A 93 13.93 11.36 2.51
N LYS A 94 13.10 10.70 1.69
CA LYS A 94 12.84 11.09 0.29
C LYS A 94 11.60 11.96 0.14
N THR A 95 10.76 12.08 1.14
CA THR A 95 9.61 13.00 1.11
C THR A 95 10.10 14.43 1.37
N ALA A 96 9.70 15.37 0.52
CA ALA A 96 10.08 16.77 0.61
C ALA A 96 9.19 17.58 1.57
N SER A 97 8.00 17.05 1.92
CA SER A 97 7.02 17.72 2.77
C SER A 97 6.17 16.73 3.56
N ASP A 98 5.38 17.25 4.52
CA ASP A 98 4.35 16.48 5.22
C ASP A 98 3.22 16.06 4.28
N ASP A 99 2.92 16.84 3.24
CA ASP A 99 1.90 16.47 2.26
C ASP A 99 2.33 15.29 1.41
N GLU A 100 3.61 15.19 1.04
CA GLU A 100 4.15 14.01 0.35
C GLU A 100 4.07 12.76 1.23
N LEU A 101 4.48 12.87 2.50
CA LEU A 101 4.39 11.78 3.45
C LEU A 101 2.92 11.38 3.72
N ALA A 102 2.04 12.37 3.84
CA ALA A 102 0.60 12.15 3.96
C ALA A 102 0.03 11.40 2.74
N GLY A 103 0.51 11.69 1.55
CA GLY A 103 0.15 10.97 0.33
C GLY A 103 0.47 9.48 0.41
N VAL A 104 1.66 9.13 0.89
CA VAL A 104 2.05 7.73 1.11
C VAL A 104 1.19 7.07 2.18
N LEU A 105 1.03 7.72 3.33
CA LEU A 105 0.26 7.15 4.44
C LEU A 105 -1.22 7.00 4.09
N ALA A 106 -1.80 7.94 3.35
CA ALA A 106 -3.17 7.88 2.87
C ALA A 106 -3.38 6.72 1.88
N HIS A 107 -2.41 6.47 1.02
CA HIS A 107 -2.40 5.32 0.12
C HIS A 107 -2.37 3.99 0.89
N GLU A 108 -1.50 3.86 1.91
CA GLU A 108 -1.43 2.66 2.74
C GLU A 108 -2.73 2.45 3.56
N VAL A 109 -3.29 3.52 4.14
CA VAL A 109 -4.59 3.46 4.82
C VAL A 109 -5.68 3.06 3.84
N ALA A 110 -5.66 3.54 2.61
CA ALA A 110 -6.61 3.16 1.57
C ALA A 110 -6.55 1.65 1.24
N HIS A 111 -5.35 1.05 1.18
CA HIS A 111 -5.23 -0.40 1.04
C HIS A 111 -5.88 -1.18 2.18
N ILE A 112 -5.81 -0.65 3.42
CA ILE A 112 -6.47 -1.26 4.59
C ILE A 112 -7.98 -1.11 4.48
N THR A 113 -8.48 0.10 4.20
CA THR A 113 -9.92 0.38 4.15
C THR A 113 -10.62 -0.37 3.00
N ALA A 114 -9.95 -0.51 1.86
CA ALA A 114 -10.43 -1.30 0.73
C ALA A 114 -10.18 -2.81 0.90
N ARG A 115 -9.53 -3.24 2.00
CA ARG A 115 -9.22 -4.65 2.32
C ARG A 115 -8.39 -5.37 1.24
N HIS A 116 -7.55 -4.66 0.50
CA HIS A 116 -6.80 -5.23 -0.63
C HIS A 116 -5.92 -6.41 -0.22
N ALA A 117 -5.26 -6.35 0.95
CA ALA A 117 -4.45 -7.45 1.46
C ALA A 117 -5.28 -8.68 1.82
N VAL A 118 -6.50 -8.50 2.33
CA VAL A 118 -7.44 -9.60 2.63
C VAL A 118 -7.92 -10.26 1.34
N LYS A 119 -8.38 -9.46 0.38
CA LYS A 119 -8.82 -9.96 -0.95
C LYS A 119 -7.72 -10.76 -1.64
N ARG A 120 -6.50 -10.26 -1.60
CA ARG A 120 -5.33 -10.94 -2.14
C ARG A 120 -5.06 -12.28 -1.43
N TYR A 121 -5.20 -12.32 -0.10
CA TYR A 121 -5.08 -13.55 0.68
C TYR A 121 -6.16 -14.57 0.29
N GLU A 122 -7.43 -14.16 0.24
CA GLU A 122 -8.55 -15.01 -0.14
C GLU A 122 -8.41 -15.58 -1.56
N ASN A 123 -8.03 -14.74 -2.51
CA ASN A 123 -7.77 -15.16 -3.90
C ASN A 123 -6.65 -16.19 -3.99
N ARG A 124 -5.57 -16.02 -3.21
CA ARG A 124 -4.48 -16.98 -3.16
C ARG A 124 -4.91 -18.30 -2.51
N LEU A 125 -5.67 -18.23 -1.42
CA LEU A 125 -6.21 -19.42 -0.76
C LEU A 125 -7.14 -20.18 -1.70
N GLY A 126 -8.03 -19.49 -2.40
CA GLY A 126 -8.91 -20.08 -3.41
C GLY A 126 -8.15 -20.76 -4.55
N SER A 127 -7.08 -20.12 -5.05
CA SER A 127 -6.22 -20.69 -6.09
C SER A 127 -5.44 -21.91 -5.59
N GLN A 128 -4.96 -21.90 -4.36
CA GLN A 128 -4.29 -23.04 -3.73
C GLN A 128 -5.25 -24.21 -3.52
N LEU A 129 -6.48 -23.94 -3.06
CA LEU A 129 -7.52 -24.98 -2.92
C LEU A 129 -7.90 -25.57 -4.27
N ALA A 130 -8.04 -24.77 -5.32
CA ALA A 130 -8.28 -25.23 -6.66
C ALA A 130 -7.11 -26.09 -7.21
N GLN A 131 -5.86 -25.68 -6.94
CA GLN A 131 -4.68 -26.46 -7.28
C GLN A 131 -4.61 -27.78 -6.50
N LEU A 132 -4.90 -27.76 -5.20
CA LEU A 132 -4.97 -28.99 -4.37
C LEU A 132 -6.05 -29.93 -4.84
N ALA A 133 -7.23 -29.44 -5.22
CA ALA A 133 -8.28 -30.23 -5.81
C ALA A 133 -7.85 -30.84 -7.15
N ALA A 134 -7.14 -30.10 -7.98
CA ALA A 134 -6.55 -30.59 -9.24
C ALA A 134 -5.41 -31.58 -9.02
N VAL A 135 -4.62 -31.43 -7.94
CA VAL A 135 -3.51 -32.31 -7.54
C VAL A 135 -4.02 -33.55 -6.79
N ALA A 136 -5.06 -33.42 -5.97
CA ALA A 136 -5.72 -34.60 -5.36
C ALA A 136 -6.27 -35.57 -6.40
N ALA A 137 -6.54 -35.07 -7.63
CA ALA A 137 -6.79 -35.89 -8.80
C ALA A 137 -5.50 -36.52 -9.40
N ARG A 138 -4.29 -36.10 -8.96
CA ARG A 138 -2.99 -36.58 -9.47
C ARG A 138 -1.94 -36.55 -8.34
N GLN A 139 -1.94 -37.49 -7.44
CA GLN A 139 -1.01 -37.64 -6.31
C GLN A 139 0.36 -36.97 -6.47
N THR A 140 0.60 -35.83 -5.78
CA THR A 140 1.95 -35.33 -5.42
C THR A 140 1.89 -34.41 -4.20
N GLN A 141 2.87 -34.56 -3.30
CA GLN A 141 2.96 -33.86 -2.02
C GLN A 141 3.35 -32.39 -2.20
N VAL A 142 2.72 -31.50 -1.43
CA VAL A 142 3.09 -30.08 -1.33
C VAL A 142 3.52 -29.76 0.10
N ALA A 143 4.76 -29.32 0.26
CA ALA A 143 5.33 -28.90 1.55
C ALA A 143 4.73 -27.55 2.01
N GLY A 144 4.20 -27.50 3.23
CA GLY A 144 3.66 -26.30 3.84
C GLY A 144 4.78 -25.36 4.33
N GLY A 145 4.66 -24.06 4.00
CA GLY A 145 5.72 -23.12 4.20
C GLY A 145 5.43 -21.97 5.17
N MET A 146 6.45 -21.63 5.92
CA MET A 146 6.54 -20.53 6.88
C MET A 146 6.75 -19.14 6.25
N GLY A 147 6.84 -19.07 4.90
CA GLY A 147 7.10 -17.85 4.13
C GLY A 147 5.85 -17.02 3.76
N VAL A 148 4.63 -17.51 4.03
CA VAL A 148 3.40 -16.90 3.50
C VAL A 148 3.15 -15.50 4.04
N ALA A 149 3.38 -15.25 5.32
CA ALA A 149 3.11 -13.95 5.94
C ALA A 149 4.04 -12.84 5.42
N MET A 150 5.35 -13.14 5.30
CA MET A 150 6.33 -12.20 4.77
C MET A 150 6.16 -12.03 3.24
N GLN A 151 5.83 -13.10 2.52
CA GLN A 151 5.50 -13.01 1.10
C GLN A 151 4.26 -12.15 0.84
N MET A 152 3.26 -12.14 1.73
CA MET A 152 2.06 -11.31 1.59
C MET A 152 2.39 -9.83 1.67
N ALA A 153 3.29 -9.42 2.57
CA ALA A 153 3.76 -8.05 2.68
C ALA A 153 4.61 -7.60 1.47
N GLN A 154 5.19 -8.54 0.73
CA GLN A 154 6.08 -8.27 -0.41
C GLN A 154 5.44 -8.50 -1.78
N LEU A 155 4.18 -8.96 -1.84
CA LEU A 155 3.48 -9.18 -3.11
C LEU A 155 2.96 -7.84 -3.66
N ALA A 156 3.22 -7.60 -4.95
CA ALA A 156 2.62 -6.48 -5.67
C ALA A 156 1.09 -6.52 -5.62
N TYR A 157 0.48 -5.37 -5.46
CA TYR A 157 -0.96 -5.20 -5.60
C TYR A 157 -1.37 -5.28 -7.07
N ALA A 158 -2.63 -5.63 -7.32
CA ALA A 158 -3.18 -5.56 -8.66
C ALA A 158 -3.29 -4.08 -9.10
N ARG A 159 -3.20 -3.86 -10.41
CA ARG A 159 -3.29 -2.49 -10.96
C ARG A 159 -4.53 -1.73 -10.48
N GLN A 160 -5.68 -2.40 -10.42
CA GLN A 160 -6.92 -1.79 -9.96
C GLN A 160 -6.89 -1.42 -8.48
N ASP A 161 -6.26 -2.25 -7.65
CA ASP A 161 -6.07 -1.98 -6.23
C ASP A 161 -5.22 -0.72 -6.00
N GLU A 162 -4.14 -0.54 -6.82
CA GLU A 162 -3.30 0.65 -6.76
C GLU A 162 -4.06 1.92 -7.14
N LEU A 163 -4.82 1.87 -8.24
CA LEU A 163 -5.62 3.00 -8.71
C LEU A 163 -6.77 3.35 -7.74
N GLU A 164 -7.37 2.36 -7.11
CA GLU A 164 -8.39 2.55 -6.08
C GLU A 164 -7.78 3.16 -4.82
N ALA A 165 -6.61 2.66 -4.38
CA ALA A 165 -5.90 3.19 -3.23
C ALA A 165 -5.46 4.65 -3.44
N ASP A 166 -5.03 5.01 -4.65
CA ASP A 166 -4.69 6.40 -4.97
C ASP A 166 -5.91 7.32 -4.90
N ARG A 167 -7.07 6.92 -5.46
CA ARG A 167 -8.30 7.72 -5.41
C ARG A 167 -8.80 7.92 -3.97
N LEU A 168 -8.81 6.87 -3.19
CA LEU A 168 -9.17 6.92 -1.78
C LEU A 168 -8.16 7.75 -0.98
N GLY A 169 -6.86 7.61 -1.26
CA GLY A 169 -5.81 8.39 -0.65
C GLY A 169 -5.99 9.89 -0.89
N VAL A 170 -6.27 10.31 -2.13
CA VAL A 170 -6.61 11.72 -2.46
C VAL A 170 -7.83 12.20 -1.66
N LYS A 171 -8.89 11.36 -1.55
CA LYS A 171 -10.07 11.66 -0.73
C LYS A 171 -9.69 11.89 0.73
N TYR A 172 -8.89 10.99 1.31
CA TYR A 172 -8.48 11.08 2.72
C TYR A 172 -7.56 12.27 2.99
N MET A 173 -6.60 12.55 2.09
CA MET A 173 -5.74 13.73 2.21
C MET A 173 -6.55 15.03 2.28
N ARG A 174 -7.52 15.20 1.35
CA ARG A 174 -8.40 16.38 1.34
C ARG A 174 -9.19 16.50 2.64
N ALA A 175 -9.80 15.41 3.09
CA ALA A 175 -10.59 15.40 4.31
C ALA A 175 -9.75 15.64 5.57
N ALA A 176 -8.49 15.18 5.59
CA ALA A 176 -7.53 15.40 6.67
C ALA A 176 -6.84 16.79 6.62
N GLY A 177 -7.13 17.61 5.60
CA GLY A 177 -6.56 18.97 5.45
C GLY A 177 -5.09 18.96 4.97
N PHE A 178 -4.68 17.94 4.23
CA PHE A 178 -3.40 17.90 3.50
C PHE A 178 -3.60 18.30 2.04
N ASP A 179 -2.57 18.88 1.42
CA ASP A 179 -2.57 19.13 -0.03
C ASP A 179 -2.37 17.82 -0.80
N PRO A 180 -3.38 17.35 -1.56
CA PRO A 180 -3.26 16.10 -2.29
C PRO A 180 -2.29 16.18 -3.48
N ASN A 181 -1.80 17.37 -3.85
CA ASN A 181 -0.67 17.50 -4.79
C ASN A 181 0.60 16.85 -4.24
N GLY A 182 0.74 16.69 -2.91
CA GLY A 182 1.83 15.94 -2.31
C GLY A 182 1.90 14.49 -2.77
N MET A 183 0.77 13.80 -2.93
CA MET A 183 0.76 12.44 -3.49
C MET A 183 1.29 12.44 -4.94
N LEU A 184 0.85 13.39 -5.75
CA LEU A 184 1.32 13.52 -7.14
C LEU A 184 2.83 13.78 -7.20
N SER A 185 3.32 14.72 -6.38
CA SER A 185 4.74 15.07 -6.30
C SER A 185 5.59 13.86 -5.90
N PHE A 186 5.16 13.11 -4.89
CA PHE A 186 5.90 11.91 -4.46
C PHE A 186 5.90 10.82 -5.54
N LEU A 187 4.80 10.57 -6.23
CA LEU A 187 4.76 9.62 -7.36
C LEU A 187 5.71 10.03 -8.49
N GLN A 188 5.85 11.33 -8.77
CA GLN A 188 6.81 11.85 -9.75
C GLN A 188 8.26 11.64 -9.29
N THR A 189 8.52 11.85 -7.99
CA THR A 189 9.82 11.53 -7.38
C THR A 189 10.15 10.05 -7.51
N LEU A 190 9.21 9.16 -7.24
CA LEU A 190 9.39 7.71 -7.43
C LEU A 190 9.66 7.34 -8.88
N GLN A 191 8.96 7.97 -9.84
CA GLN A 191 9.18 7.76 -11.27
C GLN A 191 10.59 8.18 -11.69
N ALA A 192 11.07 9.32 -11.16
CA ALA A 192 12.42 9.81 -11.44
C ALA A 192 13.51 8.91 -10.84
N LEU A 193 13.32 8.44 -9.60
CA LEU A 193 14.22 7.47 -8.96
C LEU A 193 14.27 6.17 -9.77
N HIS A 194 13.13 5.62 -10.14
CA HIS A 194 13.06 4.40 -10.92
C HIS A 194 13.76 4.52 -12.30
N ARG A 195 13.62 5.66 -12.97
CA ARG A 195 14.36 5.95 -14.22
C ARG A 195 15.87 5.93 -14.03
N LYS A 196 16.36 6.60 -12.98
CA LYS A 196 17.79 6.62 -12.67
C LYS A 196 18.32 5.22 -12.40
N GLU A 197 17.62 4.44 -11.61
CA GLU A 197 18.03 3.08 -11.26
C GLU A 197 18.08 2.17 -12.49
N LEU A 198 17.06 2.22 -13.37
CA LEU A 198 17.07 1.43 -14.62
C LEU A 198 18.28 1.75 -15.54
N LEU A 199 18.82 2.96 -15.47
CA LEU A 199 20.01 3.36 -16.26
C LEU A 199 21.31 2.81 -15.67
N TYR A 200 21.37 2.56 -14.36
CA TYR A 200 22.59 2.16 -13.65
C TYR A 200 22.56 0.72 -13.12
N LEU A 201 21.42 0.02 -13.18
CA LEU A 201 21.31 -1.35 -12.72
C LEU A 201 22.03 -2.32 -13.67
N PRO A 202 22.94 -3.16 -13.16
CA PRO A 202 23.51 -4.26 -13.94
C PRO A 202 22.38 -5.19 -14.43
N ARG A 203 22.59 -5.84 -15.59
CA ARG A 203 21.65 -6.87 -16.07
C ARG A 203 21.46 -7.95 -15.01
N GLY A 204 20.21 -8.13 -14.54
CA GLY A 204 19.87 -9.11 -13.51
C GLY A 204 19.75 -8.57 -12.10
N ALA A 205 19.96 -7.28 -11.86
CA ALA A 205 19.76 -6.67 -10.55
C ALA A 205 18.27 -6.60 -10.16
N VAL A 206 18.00 -6.70 -8.86
CA VAL A 206 16.65 -6.66 -8.29
C VAL A 206 16.11 -5.23 -8.34
N ARG A 207 14.87 -5.06 -8.81
CA ARG A 207 14.19 -3.76 -8.84
C ARG A 207 13.98 -3.20 -7.43
N PRO A 208 13.91 -1.86 -7.25
CA PRO A 208 13.61 -1.22 -5.98
C PRO A 208 12.35 -1.78 -5.32
N ASN A 209 12.35 -1.84 -4.00
CA ASN A 209 11.27 -2.47 -3.23
C ASN A 209 9.90 -1.84 -3.49
N TYR A 210 9.79 -0.50 -3.56
CA TYR A 210 8.51 0.17 -3.81
C TYR A 210 7.90 -0.20 -5.16
N ALA A 211 8.69 -0.22 -6.24
CA ALA A 211 8.19 -0.61 -7.57
C ALA A 211 7.79 -2.09 -7.66
N ARG A 212 8.21 -2.91 -6.69
CA ARG A 212 7.81 -4.33 -6.57
C ARG A 212 6.49 -4.50 -5.82
N THR A 213 6.26 -3.70 -4.80
CA THR A 213 5.05 -3.76 -3.97
C THR A 213 3.92 -2.90 -4.54
N HIS A 214 4.27 -1.73 -5.10
CA HIS A 214 3.36 -0.72 -5.65
C HIS A 214 3.73 -0.37 -7.11
N PRO A 215 3.43 -1.25 -8.07
CA PRO A 215 3.78 -1.04 -9.48
C PRO A 215 2.91 0.05 -10.14
N TYR A 216 3.07 0.21 -11.45
CA TYR A 216 2.22 1.04 -12.32
C TYR A 216 2.31 2.55 -12.05
N VAL A 217 3.48 3.05 -11.63
CA VAL A 217 3.67 4.47 -11.27
C VAL A 217 3.19 5.45 -12.35
N PRO A 218 3.44 5.25 -13.67
CA PRO A 218 2.92 6.16 -14.71
C PRO A 218 1.38 6.22 -14.77
N GLU A 219 0.71 5.07 -14.63
CA GLU A 219 -0.75 5.01 -14.61
C GLU A 219 -1.33 5.61 -13.32
N ARG A 220 -0.66 5.41 -12.20
CA ARG A 220 -1.01 6.01 -10.91
C ARG A 220 -0.93 7.54 -10.97
N ILE A 221 0.15 8.10 -11.52
CA ILE A 221 0.29 9.55 -11.76
C ILE A 221 -0.92 10.08 -12.56
N ARG A 222 -1.32 9.36 -13.61
CA ARG A 222 -2.48 9.74 -14.42
C ARG A 222 -3.77 9.72 -13.61
N ALA A 223 -4.01 8.66 -12.85
CA ALA A 223 -5.21 8.51 -12.03
C ALA A 223 -5.29 9.57 -10.91
N VAL A 224 -4.17 9.91 -10.28
CA VAL A 224 -4.11 10.97 -9.28
C VAL A 224 -4.39 12.33 -9.91
N LYS A 225 -3.81 12.64 -11.08
CA LYS A 225 -4.13 13.87 -11.81
C LYS A 225 -5.62 13.97 -12.16
N GLU A 226 -6.21 12.88 -12.62
CA GLU A 226 -7.65 12.81 -12.91
C GLU A 226 -8.49 13.06 -11.65
N ALA A 227 -8.09 12.52 -10.51
CA ALA A 227 -8.75 12.74 -9.22
C ALA A 227 -8.57 14.17 -8.67
N LEU A 228 -7.46 14.84 -9.02
CA LEU A 228 -7.17 16.21 -8.57
C LEU A 228 -7.89 17.27 -9.43
N PHE A 229 -7.82 17.12 -10.75
CA PHE A 229 -8.17 18.17 -11.71
C PHE A 229 -9.41 17.85 -12.56
N GLY A 230 -9.92 16.63 -12.51
CA GLY A 230 -11.00 16.18 -13.39
C GLY A 230 -10.53 15.89 -14.83
N VAL A 231 -11.42 15.34 -15.64
CA VAL A 231 -11.08 14.92 -17.00
C VAL A 231 -10.75 16.12 -17.92
N ALA A 232 -11.44 17.25 -17.76
CA ALA A 232 -11.23 18.46 -18.58
C ALA A 232 -9.83 19.06 -18.35
N ASP A 233 -9.44 19.24 -17.10
CA ASP A 233 -8.12 19.80 -16.74
C ASP A 233 -6.96 18.89 -17.17
N TYR A 234 -7.21 17.58 -17.21
CA TYR A 234 -6.23 16.62 -17.70
C TYR A 234 -5.98 16.73 -19.22
N LEU A 235 -7.01 16.95 -20.01
CA LEU A 235 -6.88 17.15 -21.46
C LEU A 235 -6.17 18.46 -21.78
N ASP A 236 -6.48 19.53 -21.04
CA ASP A 236 -5.81 20.82 -21.17
C ASP A 236 -4.31 20.70 -20.82
N TYR A 237 -3.97 19.93 -19.78
CA TYR A 237 -2.58 19.64 -19.44
C TYR A 237 -1.85 18.86 -20.55
N LEU A 238 -2.47 17.87 -21.16
CA LEU A 238 -1.87 17.14 -22.30
C LEU A 238 -1.66 18.03 -23.53
N ASN A 239 -2.54 19.00 -23.74
CA ASN A 239 -2.45 19.95 -24.84
C ASN A 239 -1.40 21.06 -24.57
N SER A 240 -1.15 21.40 -23.29
CA SER A 240 -0.15 22.40 -22.92
C SER A 240 1.30 21.84 -22.85
N ALA A 241 1.46 20.52 -22.84
CA ALA A 241 2.75 19.84 -22.80
C ALA A 241 3.32 19.47 -24.19
N ARG A 242 2.69 19.97 -25.26
CA ARG A 242 3.18 19.95 -26.65
C ARG A 242 3.83 21.26 -26.99
#